data_23aab0d62d888e75ecbe5c69c14fcf62
#
_entry.id   23aab0d62d888e75ecbe5c69c14fcf62
#
_cell.length_a   1.000
_cell.length_b   1.000
_cell.length_c   1.000
_cell.angle_alpha   90.00
_cell.angle_beta   90.00
_cell.angle_gamma   90.00
#
_symmetry.space_group_name_H-M   'P 1'
#
loop_
_entity.id
_entity.type
_entity.pdbx_description
1 polymer ?
#
loop_
_entity_poly.entity_id
_entity_poly.type
_entity_poly.pdbx_seq_one_letter_code
_entity_poly.pdbx_strand_id
1 'polypeptide(L)'
;MRIVNFIFLLLGLLMSCQSPKEKAKGEGKFRWNAGISAPKHYPSAPFVEFLYQSKSVAGASTGAGNGWGITSGAFTGGDVFKPVPDSVFVSWKCGVDHFLYKGGFRLPRKKMLALFNKGTKDPYTGQNEEYSTLIAGTAPGGNVIIWMKSGPKITEIAKFKVENKGIYKEASKEQQKIMDELYKSKESINSETNIYQYFHGVPYKVWETGEKEYNYDIVFTNKNELINYNRRITGYSKDGSLISSNSDKTSFATLEWEKKFDARDNSKKYKNKLPVHIFIQRSTKDNKQWCEADIVLPNNFEELFNKPYINPQTGSVEHYNRIVIGLEKEEKDLPYLFGYIWISGLNKQEQIMRFRAAKFDTISRKFLVSKYSLPKGFIFPKWEKGKEPLSKPDVEFWQEQ
;
A
#
# COMPACT_ATOMS: atom_id res chain seq x y z
N MET A 1 63.13 -17.55 21.97
CA MET A 1 62.92 -16.76 20.73
C MET A 1 62.04 -17.42 19.66
N ARG A 2 61.99 -18.72 19.49
CA ARG A 2 61.15 -19.39 18.46
C ARG A 2 59.63 -19.40 18.75
N ILE A 3 59.20 -19.43 20.02
CA ILE A 3 57.77 -19.46 20.41
C ILE A 3 57.10 -18.11 20.20
N VAL A 4 57.81 -17.00 20.46
CA VAL A 4 57.27 -15.65 20.29
C VAL A 4 56.96 -15.33 18.80
N ASN A 5 57.81 -15.78 17.90
CA ASN A 5 57.58 -15.61 16.46
C ASN A 5 56.39 -16.42 15.94
N PHE A 6 56.11 -17.58 16.53
CA PHE A 6 54.95 -18.39 16.13
C PHE A 6 53.64 -17.79 16.59
N ILE A 7 53.61 -17.17 17.78
CA ILE A 7 52.41 -16.44 18.29
C ILE A 7 52.13 -15.19 17.45
N PHE A 8 53.12 -14.45 16.99
CA PHE A 8 52.95 -13.33 16.09
C PHE A 8 52.45 -13.76 14.70
N LEU A 9 52.89 -14.88 14.17
CA LEU A 9 52.42 -15.46 12.93
C LEU A 9 50.95 -15.93 13.01
N LEU A 10 50.56 -16.54 14.14
CA LEU A 10 49.19 -16.98 14.41
C LEU A 10 48.24 -15.76 14.59
N LEU A 11 48.67 -14.73 15.29
CA LEU A 11 47.91 -13.47 15.44
C LEU A 11 47.76 -12.73 14.10
N GLY A 12 48.75 -12.76 13.22
CA GLY A 12 48.71 -12.20 11.87
C GLY A 12 47.70 -12.95 10.94
N LEU A 13 47.57 -14.28 11.12
CA LEU A 13 46.63 -15.10 10.37
C LEU A 13 45.15 -14.92 10.82
N LEU A 14 44.97 -14.58 12.11
CA LEU A 14 43.61 -14.30 12.65
C LEU A 14 43.07 -12.93 12.24
N MET A 15 43.91 -12.00 11.79
CA MET A 15 43.47 -10.68 11.30
C MET A 15 43.08 -10.64 9.80
N SER A 16 43.25 -11.74 9.04
CA SER A 16 43.06 -11.68 7.57
C SER A 16 41.78 -12.31 7.04
N CYS A 17 40.86 -12.79 7.88
CA CYS A 17 39.60 -13.38 7.43
C CYS A 17 38.41 -12.48 7.77
N GLN A 18 38.41 -11.24 7.29
CA GLN A 18 37.13 -10.49 7.24
C GLN A 18 36.24 -11.15 6.19
N SER A 19 34.98 -11.41 6.55
CA SER A 19 34.00 -11.88 5.57
C SER A 19 33.86 -10.85 4.43
N PRO A 20 33.51 -11.25 3.20
CA PRO A 20 33.27 -10.31 2.11
C PRO A 20 32.28 -9.18 2.49
N LYS A 21 31.33 -9.51 3.36
CA LYS A 21 30.35 -8.57 3.89
C LYS A 21 31.00 -7.51 4.81
N GLU A 22 31.84 -7.94 5.75
CA GLU A 22 32.53 -7.01 6.67
C GLU A 22 33.48 -6.09 5.93
N LYS A 23 34.25 -6.62 4.96
CA LYS A 23 35.11 -5.82 4.10
C LYS A 23 34.29 -4.78 3.33
N ALA A 24 33.19 -5.19 2.68
CA ALA A 24 32.32 -4.27 1.94
C ALA A 24 31.72 -3.19 2.86
N LYS A 25 31.30 -3.57 4.07
CA LYS A 25 30.77 -2.64 5.07
C LYS A 25 31.82 -1.62 5.51
N GLY A 26 33.06 -2.01 5.69
CA GLY A 26 34.19 -1.11 5.97
C GLY A 26 34.44 -0.10 4.85
N GLU A 27 34.13 -0.47 3.58
CA GLU A 27 34.17 0.41 2.41
C GLU A 27 32.89 1.25 2.21
N GLY A 28 31.92 1.17 3.11
CA GLY A 28 30.63 1.84 2.99
C GLY A 28 29.73 1.27 1.88
N LYS A 29 29.91 0.00 1.57
CA LYS A 29 29.10 -0.77 0.60
C LYS A 29 28.21 -1.78 1.33
N PHE A 30 26.97 -1.93 0.84
CA PHE A 30 25.97 -2.79 1.42
C PHE A 30 25.25 -3.59 0.34
N ARG A 31 24.65 -4.70 0.73
CA ARG A 31 23.79 -5.47 -0.16
C ARG A 31 22.40 -4.84 -0.18
N TRP A 32 22.03 -4.23 -1.30
CA TRP A 32 20.71 -3.65 -1.47
C TRP A 32 20.27 -3.62 -2.94
N ASN A 33 18.96 -3.50 -3.14
CA ASN A 33 18.33 -3.46 -4.45
C ASN A 33 17.55 -2.16 -4.62
N ALA A 34 17.44 -1.68 -5.86
CA ALA A 34 16.53 -0.62 -6.21
C ALA A 34 15.10 -1.17 -6.36
N GLY A 35 14.12 -0.39 -5.95
CA GLY A 35 12.71 -0.67 -6.14
C GLY A 35 11.95 0.61 -6.47
N ILE A 36 10.77 0.44 -7.04
CA ILE A 36 9.85 1.52 -7.37
C ILE A 36 8.50 1.28 -6.69
N SER A 37 7.76 2.36 -6.49
CA SER A 37 6.43 2.33 -5.90
C SER A 37 5.53 3.39 -6.50
N ALA A 38 4.25 3.12 -6.58
CA ALA A 38 3.20 4.13 -6.81
C ALA A 38 1.99 3.80 -5.94
N PRO A 39 1.18 4.80 -5.59
CA PRO A 39 -0.01 4.59 -4.78
C PRO A 39 -0.99 3.63 -5.45
N LYS A 40 -1.72 2.86 -4.66
CA LYS A 40 -2.86 2.09 -5.16
C LYS A 40 -3.86 3.07 -5.80
N HIS A 41 -4.41 2.70 -6.95
CA HIS A 41 -5.31 3.51 -7.78
C HIS A 41 -4.68 4.73 -8.48
N TYR A 42 -3.38 5.00 -8.30
CA TYR A 42 -2.68 6.08 -8.99
C TYR A 42 -1.40 5.55 -9.64
N PRO A 43 -1.54 4.66 -10.65
CA PRO A 43 -0.40 3.96 -11.23
C PRO A 43 0.52 4.92 -11.98
N SER A 44 1.78 4.54 -12.02
CA SER A 44 2.81 5.19 -12.82
C SER A 44 3.78 4.16 -13.41
N ALA A 45 4.57 4.59 -14.39
CA ALA A 45 5.64 3.79 -14.96
C ALA A 45 6.97 4.53 -14.78
N PRO A 46 7.57 4.47 -13.58
CA PRO A 46 8.78 5.20 -13.28
C PRO A 46 10.02 4.49 -13.81
N PHE A 47 10.99 5.31 -14.21
CA PHE A 47 12.39 4.95 -14.37
C PHE A 47 13.17 5.63 -13.26
N VAL A 48 13.94 4.87 -12.52
CA VAL A 48 14.70 5.34 -11.35
C VAL A 48 16.14 4.89 -11.45
N GLU A 49 17.08 5.80 -11.22
CA GLU A 49 18.48 5.53 -11.07
C GLU A 49 19.01 6.08 -9.74
N PHE A 50 19.65 5.23 -8.97
CA PHE A 50 20.44 5.65 -7.80
C PHE A 50 21.90 5.79 -8.21
N LEU A 51 22.48 6.94 -7.87
CA LEU A 51 23.84 7.28 -8.28
C LEU A 51 24.75 7.49 -7.06
N TYR A 52 26.01 7.17 -7.23
CA TYR A 52 27.07 7.52 -6.32
C TYR A 52 28.23 8.13 -7.11
N GLN A 53 28.61 9.36 -6.73
CA GLN A 53 29.63 10.14 -7.46
C GLN A 53 29.32 10.22 -8.96
N SER A 54 28.07 10.55 -9.29
CA SER A 54 27.53 10.66 -10.66
C SER A 54 27.55 9.38 -11.49
N LYS A 55 27.87 8.23 -10.89
CA LYS A 55 27.80 6.91 -11.56
C LYS A 55 26.59 6.14 -11.09
N SER A 56 25.86 5.54 -12.03
CA SER A 56 24.73 4.67 -11.71
C SER A 56 25.20 3.43 -10.94
N VAL A 57 24.58 3.16 -9.78
CA VAL A 57 24.92 2.00 -8.94
C VAL A 57 23.77 1.00 -8.85
N ALA A 58 22.55 1.43 -9.07
CA ALA A 58 21.37 0.56 -9.21
C ALA A 58 20.22 1.36 -9.84
N GLY A 59 19.29 0.64 -10.49
CA GLY A 59 18.09 1.25 -11.07
C GLY A 59 16.90 0.29 -11.05
N ALA A 60 15.73 0.83 -11.32
CA ALA A 60 14.49 0.08 -11.48
C ALA A 60 13.57 0.78 -12.49
N SER A 61 12.88 -0.01 -13.32
CA SER A 61 11.92 0.48 -14.30
C SER A 61 10.85 -0.55 -14.55
N THR A 62 9.60 -0.23 -14.25
CA THR A 62 8.41 -1.03 -14.61
C THR A 62 7.14 -0.26 -14.24
N GLY A 63 5.96 -0.82 -14.51
CA GLY A 63 4.71 -0.31 -13.98
C GLY A 63 4.62 -0.49 -12.46
N ALA A 64 4.16 0.53 -11.75
CA ALA A 64 3.91 0.55 -10.32
C ALA A 64 2.48 1.02 -10.03
N GLY A 65 1.89 0.54 -8.95
CA GLY A 65 0.49 0.84 -8.57
C GLY A 65 -0.07 -0.12 -7.53
N ASN A 66 0.78 -0.96 -6.95
CA ASN A 66 0.35 -1.98 -5.96
C ASN A 66 0.14 -1.40 -4.55
N GLY A 67 0.48 -0.15 -4.32
CA GLY A 67 0.37 0.54 -3.04
C GLY A 67 1.58 1.39 -2.72
N TRP A 68 1.38 2.47 -2.00
CA TRP A 68 2.42 3.42 -1.62
C TRP A 68 3.41 2.79 -0.65
N GLY A 69 4.71 2.82 -0.99
CA GLY A 69 5.76 2.12 -0.24
C GLY A 69 5.88 0.62 -0.52
N ILE A 70 4.98 0.03 -1.32
CA ILE A 70 5.10 -1.36 -1.78
C ILE A 70 5.97 -1.41 -3.02
N THR A 71 6.99 -2.26 -2.97
CA THR A 71 7.93 -2.42 -4.07
C THR A 71 7.28 -3.15 -5.25
N SER A 72 7.28 -2.51 -6.40
CA SER A 72 6.96 -3.12 -7.69
C SER A 72 8.24 -3.19 -8.50
N GLY A 73 8.49 -4.34 -9.14
CA GLY A 73 9.68 -4.58 -9.94
C GLY A 73 10.98 -4.37 -9.16
N ALA A 74 11.99 -5.08 -9.55
CA ALA A 74 13.34 -4.82 -9.10
C ALA A 74 14.27 -5.11 -10.28
N PHE A 75 14.96 -4.11 -10.73
CA PHE A 75 16.10 -4.33 -11.60
C PHE A 75 17.36 -4.14 -10.76
N THR A 76 18.16 -5.19 -10.66
CA THR A 76 19.44 -5.15 -10.00
C THR A 76 20.53 -5.30 -11.05
N GLY A 77 21.05 -4.17 -11.49
CA GLY A 77 22.35 -4.14 -12.17
C GLY A 77 23.48 -3.93 -11.15
N GLY A 78 24.69 -4.32 -11.55
CA GLY A 78 25.91 -4.03 -10.80
C GLY A 78 26.30 -5.04 -9.72
N ASP A 79 27.23 -4.66 -8.87
CA ASP A 79 27.84 -5.50 -7.85
C ASP A 79 26.84 -5.93 -6.77
N VAL A 80 27.09 -7.08 -6.11
CA VAL A 80 26.30 -7.57 -4.98
C VAL A 80 26.32 -6.56 -3.82
N PHE A 81 27.50 -6.00 -3.52
CA PHE A 81 27.68 -4.95 -2.54
C PHE A 81 27.88 -3.60 -3.25
N LYS A 82 26.96 -2.69 -3.02
CA LYS A 82 26.90 -1.39 -3.69
C LYS A 82 27.20 -0.26 -2.72
N PRO A 83 27.84 0.83 -3.16
CA PRO A 83 27.95 2.03 -2.32
C PRO A 83 26.55 2.58 -2.02
N VAL A 84 26.40 3.20 -0.86
CA VAL A 84 25.18 3.95 -0.54
C VAL A 84 25.12 5.15 -1.47
N PRO A 85 24.01 5.37 -2.20
CA PRO A 85 23.92 6.45 -3.18
C PRO A 85 23.91 7.83 -2.51
N ASP A 86 24.38 8.83 -3.23
CA ASP A 86 24.36 10.24 -2.85
C ASP A 86 23.31 11.05 -3.61
N SER A 87 22.75 10.46 -4.65
CA SER A 87 21.75 11.10 -5.49
C SER A 87 20.83 10.07 -6.14
N VAL A 88 19.66 10.54 -6.60
CA VAL A 88 18.68 9.76 -7.34
C VAL A 88 18.17 10.58 -8.52
N PHE A 89 18.02 9.92 -9.66
CA PHE A 89 17.32 10.44 -10.82
C PHE A 89 16.01 9.68 -10.97
N VAL A 90 14.93 10.42 -11.25
CA VAL A 90 13.59 9.85 -11.49
C VAL A 90 12.97 10.45 -12.74
N SER A 91 12.30 9.61 -13.51
CA SER A 91 11.48 10.04 -14.63
C SER A 91 10.27 9.13 -14.72
N TRP A 92 9.07 9.68 -14.82
CA TRP A 92 7.87 8.85 -14.98
C TRP A 92 6.78 9.55 -15.77
N LYS A 93 5.99 8.72 -16.42
CA LYS A 93 4.71 9.07 -16.99
C LYS A 93 3.64 8.82 -15.92
N CYS A 94 2.92 9.83 -15.52
CA CYS A 94 1.80 9.68 -14.61
C CYS A 94 0.55 9.24 -15.37
N GLY A 95 -0.05 8.13 -14.97
CA GLY A 95 -1.26 7.60 -15.61
C GLY A 95 -2.53 8.42 -15.28
N VAL A 96 -2.45 9.29 -14.26
CA VAL A 96 -3.60 10.06 -13.75
C VAL A 96 -3.69 11.43 -14.39
N ASP A 97 -2.62 12.22 -14.30
CA ASP A 97 -2.57 13.60 -14.83
C ASP A 97 -1.94 13.70 -16.22
N HIS A 98 -1.44 12.59 -16.74
CA HIS A 98 -0.83 12.44 -18.08
C HIS A 98 0.43 13.30 -18.31
N PHE A 99 1.04 13.79 -17.26
CA PHE A 99 2.27 14.55 -17.37
C PHE A 99 3.50 13.67 -17.31
N LEU A 100 4.55 14.14 -17.96
CA LEU A 100 5.91 13.64 -17.78
C LEU A 100 6.58 14.42 -16.66
N TYR A 101 7.06 13.71 -15.66
CA TYR A 101 7.86 14.22 -14.57
C TYR A 101 9.31 13.73 -14.71
N LYS A 102 10.27 14.61 -14.52
CA LYS A 102 11.68 14.26 -14.63
C LYS A 102 12.54 15.16 -13.76
N GLY A 103 13.37 14.57 -12.90
CA GLY A 103 14.27 15.32 -12.03
C GLY A 103 15.34 14.48 -11.35
N GLY A 104 16.38 15.13 -10.86
CA GLY A 104 17.44 14.52 -10.07
C GLY A 104 17.62 15.23 -8.73
N PHE A 105 17.90 14.47 -7.66
CA PHE A 105 17.97 14.99 -6.30
C PHE A 105 19.15 14.41 -5.53
N ARG A 106 19.71 15.20 -4.62
CA ARG A 106 20.70 14.72 -3.65
C ARG A 106 20.01 13.96 -2.53
N LEU A 107 20.60 12.84 -2.13
CA LEU A 107 20.12 12.02 -1.03
C LEU A 107 20.92 12.29 0.25
N PRO A 108 20.31 12.18 1.43
CA PRO A 108 20.98 12.34 2.72
C PRO A 108 21.85 11.11 3.04
N ARG A 109 22.92 10.91 2.27
CA ARG A 109 23.79 9.73 2.32
C ARG A 109 24.29 9.41 3.73
N LYS A 110 24.63 10.43 4.55
CA LYS A 110 25.06 10.23 5.95
C LYS A 110 24.01 9.54 6.79
N LYS A 111 22.74 9.96 6.67
CA LYS A 111 21.59 9.32 7.34
C LYS A 111 21.40 7.88 6.87
N MET A 112 21.51 7.65 5.56
CA MET A 112 21.36 6.31 4.96
C MET A 112 22.48 5.36 5.42
N LEU A 113 23.74 5.81 5.44
CA LEU A 113 24.87 5.04 5.97
C LEU A 113 24.63 4.63 7.44
N ALA A 114 24.17 5.56 8.27
CA ALA A 114 23.86 5.28 9.66
C ALA A 114 22.77 4.19 9.80
N LEU A 115 21.73 4.26 8.97
CA LEU A 115 20.65 3.25 8.94
C LEU A 115 21.15 1.89 8.44
N PHE A 116 21.93 1.83 7.38
CA PHE A 116 22.52 0.56 6.92
C PHE A 116 23.42 -0.09 7.96
N ASN A 117 24.21 0.71 8.68
CA ASN A 117 25.08 0.22 9.75
C ASN A 117 24.30 -0.26 10.97
N LYS A 118 23.28 0.47 11.38
CA LYS A 118 22.46 0.17 12.56
C LYS A 118 21.51 -1.00 12.30
N GLY A 119 20.98 -1.14 11.07
CA GLY A 119 19.85 -2.02 10.78
C GLY A 119 18.57 -1.57 11.47
N THR A 120 17.65 -2.47 11.62
CA THR A 120 16.37 -2.27 12.31
C THR A 120 15.96 -3.54 13.04
N LYS A 121 14.89 -3.47 13.82
CA LYS A 121 14.26 -4.65 14.41
C LYS A 121 12.95 -4.95 13.68
N ASP A 122 12.75 -6.21 13.36
CA ASP A 122 11.46 -6.70 12.90
C ASP A 122 10.41 -6.44 13.99
N PRO A 123 9.32 -5.74 13.71
CA PRO A 123 8.33 -5.38 14.73
C PRO A 123 7.56 -6.59 15.28
N TYR A 124 7.55 -7.72 14.58
CA TYR A 124 6.83 -8.93 14.96
C TYR A 124 7.70 -9.94 15.72
N THR A 125 8.94 -10.13 15.26
CA THR A 125 9.86 -11.13 15.84
C THR A 125 10.87 -10.54 16.80
N GLY A 126 11.10 -9.20 16.74
CA GLY A 126 12.14 -8.51 17.50
C GLY A 126 13.58 -8.78 17.01
N GLN A 127 13.72 -9.59 15.95
CA GLN A 127 15.05 -9.92 15.39
C GLN A 127 15.66 -8.72 14.67
N ASN A 128 17.00 -8.67 14.70
CA ASN A 128 17.72 -7.64 13.95
C ASN A 128 17.69 -7.95 12.46
N GLU A 129 17.35 -6.94 11.66
CA GLU A 129 17.31 -7.03 10.22
C GLU A 129 18.12 -5.92 9.56
N GLU A 130 18.59 -6.17 8.34
CA GLU A 130 19.31 -5.22 7.54
C GLU A 130 18.39 -4.57 6.50
N TYR A 131 18.63 -3.30 6.20
CA TYR A 131 17.98 -2.66 5.07
C TYR A 131 18.50 -3.27 3.76
N SER A 132 17.59 -3.72 2.91
CA SER A 132 17.89 -4.46 1.68
C SER A 132 17.32 -3.84 0.41
N THR A 133 16.49 -2.80 0.54
CA THR A 133 15.87 -2.16 -0.64
C THR A 133 15.78 -0.66 -0.45
N LEU A 134 16.20 0.10 -1.48
CA LEU A 134 15.90 1.51 -1.63
C LEU A 134 14.73 1.66 -2.60
N ILE A 135 13.64 2.26 -2.16
CA ILE A 135 12.41 2.41 -2.94
C ILE A 135 12.26 3.89 -3.30
N ALA A 136 12.06 4.16 -4.59
CA ALA A 136 11.58 5.47 -5.05
C ALA A 136 10.10 5.35 -5.39
N GLY A 137 9.27 6.04 -4.63
CA GLY A 137 7.84 6.17 -4.89
C GLY A 137 7.55 7.42 -5.71
N THR A 138 6.67 7.29 -6.71
CA THR A 138 6.22 8.40 -7.55
C THR A 138 4.70 8.50 -7.47
N ALA A 139 4.17 9.70 -7.24
CA ALA A 139 2.75 9.97 -7.15
C ALA A 139 2.36 11.19 -8.02
N PRO A 140 1.06 11.33 -8.37
CA PRO A 140 0.57 12.46 -9.14
C PRO A 140 1.02 13.81 -8.57
N GLY A 141 1.08 14.81 -9.44
CA GLY A 141 1.52 16.16 -9.07
C GLY A 141 3.03 16.29 -8.84
N GLY A 142 3.86 15.33 -9.27
CA GLY A 142 5.32 15.40 -9.14
C GLY A 142 5.86 14.99 -7.78
N ASN A 143 5.09 14.30 -6.96
CA ASN A 143 5.52 13.87 -5.63
C ASN A 143 6.44 12.65 -5.70
N VAL A 144 7.59 12.72 -5.01
CA VAL A 144 8.57 11.63 -4.90
C VAL A 144 8.94 11.42 -3.45
N ILE A 145 8.91 10.17 -3.00
CA ILE A 145 9.42 9.78 -1.68
C ILE A 145 10.45 8.67 -1.84
N ILE A 146 11.54 8.78 -1.09
CA ILE A 146 12.56 7.74 -1.02
C ILE A 146 12.46 7.05 0.32
N TRP A 147 12.41 5.73 0.31
CA TRP A 147 12.42 4.88 1.51
C TRP A 147 13.57 3.89 1.51
N MET A 148 13.96 3.49 2.69
CA MET A 148 14.71 2.26 2.95
C MET A 148 13.78 1.21 3.52
N LYS A 149 13.85 -0.02 3.01
CA LYS A 149 13.01 -1.14 3.44
C LYS A 149 13.85 -2.29 4.00
N SER A 150 13.37 -2.87 5.09
CA SER A 150 13.88 -4.08 5.71
C SER A 150 12.69 -4.93 6.15
N GLY A 151 12.53 -6.11 5.55
CA GLY A 151 11.35 -6.93 5.82
C GLY A 151 10.05 -6.12 5.69
N PRO A 152 9.19 -6.10 6.72
CA PRO A 152 7.95 -5.33 6.72
C PRO A 152 8.16 -3.83 7.00
N LYS A 153 9.32 -3.42 7.53
CA LYS A 153 9.56 -2.05 7.95
C LYS A 153 10.02 -1.17 6.80
N ILE A 154 9.36 -0.03 6.65
CA ILE A 154 9.70 1.03 5.71
C ILE A 154 10.09 2.28 6.49
N THR A 155 11.23 2.89 6.12
CA THR A 155 11.73 4.12 6.74
C THR A 155 11.87 5.21 5.69
N GLU A 156 11.15 6.30 5.86
CA GLU A 156 11.24 7.46 4.97
C GLU A 156 12.60 8.15 5.12
N ILE A 157 13.24 8.41 3.98
CA ILE A 157 14.56 9.04 3.90
C ILE A 157 14.44 10.47 3.47
N ALA A 158 13.68 10.72 2.39
CA ALA A 158 13.54 12.05 1.80
C ALA A 158 12.24 12.17 1.01
N LYS A 159 11.76 13.41 0.86
CA LYS A 159 10.66 13.81 -0.01
C LYS A 159 11.13 14.87 -0.99
N PHE A 160 10.63 14.78 -2.22
CA PHE A 160 10.96 15.73 -3.28
C PHE A 160 9.72 16.09 -4.09
N LYS A 161 9.76 17.25 -4.73
CA LYS A 161 8.79 17.69 -5.73
C LYS A 161 9.49 17.82 -7.08
N VAL A 162 8.99 17.12 -8.07
CA VAL A 162 9.53 17.11 -9.43
C VAL A 162 8.69 18.02 -10.31
N GLU A 163 9.35 18.78 -11.15
CA GLU A 163 8.69 19.63 -12.11
C GLU A 163 8.00 18.83 -13.22
N ASN A 164 6.85 19.33 -13.62
CA ASN A 164 6.12 18.89 -14.79
C ASN A 164 6.86 19.32 -16.07
N LYS A 165 7.12 18.40 -16.97
CA LYS A 165 7.76 18.62 -18.28
C LYS A 165 6.75 18.65 -19.44
N GLY A 166 5.47 18.83 -19.14
CA GLY A 166 4.37 18.88 -20.11
C GLY A 166 3.66 17.52 -20.27
N ILE A 167 2.65 17.50 -21.12
CA ILE A 167 1.87 16.29 -21.40
C ILE A 167 2.79 15.26 -22.04
N TYR A 168 2.75 14.05 -21.52
CA TYR A 168 3.50 12.94 -22.09
C TYR A 168 3.00 12.60 -23.49
N LYS A 169 3.94 12.41 -24.42
CA LYS A 169 3.67 11.93 -25.79
C LYS A 169 4.49 10.68 -26.04
N GLU A 170 3.87 9.72 -26.73
CA GLU A 170 4.60 8.52 -27.15
C GLU A 170 5.68 8.87 -28.21
N ALA A 171 6.71 8.01 -28.28
CA ALA A 171 7.85 8.24 -29.17
C ALA A 171 7.44 8.26 -30.67
N SER A 172 6.42 7.50 -31.05
CA SER A 172 5.90 7.49 -32.41
C SER A 172 4.43 7.86 -32.49
N LYS A 173 4.01 8.40 -33.62
CA LYS A 173 2.59 8.72 -33.90
C LYS A 173 1.71 7.47 -33.84
N GLU A 174 2.23 6.34 -34.28
CA GLU A 174 1.51 5.05 -34.27
C GLU A 174 1.27 4.57 -32.85
N GLN A 175 2.31 4.54 -32.01
CA GLN A 175 2.16 4.23 -30.60
C GLN A 175 1.19 5.18 -29.90
N GLN A 176 1.25 6.48 -30.20
CA GLN A 176 0.34 7.46 -29.64
C GLN A 176 -1.12 7.16 -30.02
N LYS A 177 -1.38 6.77 -31.27
CA LYS A 177 -2.71 6.37 -31.73
C LYS A 177 -3.21 5.13 -30.98
N ILE A 178 -2.39 4.10 -30.86
CA ILE A 178 -2.74 2.88 -30.12
C ILE A 178 -3.09 3.21 -28.65
N MET A 179 -2.29 4.03 -28.01
CA MET A 179 -2.54 4.44 -26.61
C MET A 179 -3.82 5.27 -26.50
N ASP A 180 -4.10 6.15 -27.44
CA ASP A 180 -5.32 6.96 -27.44
C ASP A 180 -6.58 6.10 -27.62
N GLU A 181 -6.51 5.06 -28.44
CA GLU A 181 -7.59 4.07 -28.58
C GLU A 181 -7.78 3.23 -27.33
N LEU A 182 -6.68 2.77 -26.73
CA LEU A 182 -6.71 2.01 -25.45
C LEU A 182 -7.38 2.83 -24.34
N TYR A 183 -7.00 4.09 -24.16
CA TYR A 183 -7.57 4.94 -23.13
C TYR A 183 -9.06 5.24 -23.33
N LYS A 184 -9.56 5.15 -24.56
CA LYS A 184 -10.99 5.31 -24.88
C LYS A 184 -11.75 3.99 -24.80
N SER A 185 -11.09 2.87 -24.60
CA SER A 185 -11.76 1.58 -24.56
C SER A 185 -12.69 1.48 -23.34
N LYS A 186 -13.77 0.71 -23.51
CA LYS A 186 -14.74 0.48 -22.42
C LYS A 186 -14.09 -0.16 -21.22
N GLU A 187 -13.15 -1.05 -21.43
CA GLU A 187 -12.40 -1.75 -20.38
C GLU A 187 -11.55 -0.77 -19.56
N SER A 188 -10.88 0.16 -20.23
CA SER A 188 -10.08 1.18 -19.55
C SER A 188 -10.96 2.14 -18.74
N ILE A 189 -12.03 2.65 -19.34
CA ILE A 189 -12.96 3.58 -18.66
C ILE A 189 -13.58 2.94 -17.41
N ASN A 190 -13.95 1.67 -17.50
CA ASN A 190 -14.57 0.91 -16.40
C ASN A 190 -13.57 0.21 -15.49
N SER A 191 -12.29 0.57 -15.58
CA SER A 191 -11.27 -0.02 -14.69
C SER A 191 -11.49 0.38 -13.23
N GLU A 192 -11.09 -0.49 -12.31
CA GLU A 192 -11.10 -0.23 -10.87
C GLU A 192 -10.47 1.12 -10.52
N THR A 193 -9.36 1.42 -11.14
CA THR A 193 -8.62 2.67 -10.95
C THR A 193 -9.45 3.90 -11.32
N ASN A 194 -10.10 3.89 -12.48
CA ASN A 194 -10.90 5.04 -12.95
C ASN A 194 -12.17 5.20 -12.11
N ILE A 195 -12.81 4.09 -11.72
CA ILE A 195 -13.97 4.12 -10.81
C ILE A 195 -13.57 4.78 -9.48
N TYR A 196 -12.46 4.31 -8.89
CA TYR A 196 -11.97 4.85 -7.63
C TYR A 196 -11.66 6.35 -7.73
N GLN A 197 -10.91 6.77 -8.76
CA GLN A 197 -10.53 8.17 -8.96
C GLN A 197 -11.75 9.06 -9.21
N TYR A 198 -12.77 8.55 -9.88
CA TYR A 198 -14.01 9.28 -10.09
C TYR A 198 -14.69 9.65 -8.77
N PHE A 199 -14.76 8.71 -7.82
CA PHE A 199 -15.42 8.94 -6.54
C PHE A 199 -14.55 9.63 -5.50
N HIS A 200 -13.24 9.39 -5.51
CA HIS A 200 -12.32 9.91 -4.49
C HIS A 200 -11.47 11.09 -4.95
N GLY A 201 -11.46 11.39 -6.25
CA GLY A 201 -10.56 12.38 -6.80
C GLY A 201 -9.08 11.99 -6.66
N VAL A 202 -8.21 12.98 -6.77
CA VAL A 202 -6.76 12.82 -6.69
C VAL A 202 -6.24 13.60 -5.49
N PRO A 203 -5.76 12.95 -4.43
CA PRO A 203 -5.40 13.59 -3.17
C PRO A 203 -3.98 14.21 -3.21
N TYR A 204 -3.72 15.15 -4.12
CA TYR A 204 -2.40 15.77 -4.31
C TYR A 204 -1.75 16.23 -3.01
N LYS A 205 -2.50 16.90 -2.15
CA LYS A 205 -1.99 17.42 -0.87
C LYS A 205 -1.55 16.33 0.10
N VAL A 206 -2.19 15.17 0.07
CA VAL A 206 -1.89 14.07 0.99
C VAL A 206 -0.47 13.55 0.81
N TRP A 207 0.03 13.50 -0.43
CA TRP A 207 1.42 13.11 -0.69
C TRP A 207 2.44 14.18 -0.29
N GLU A 208 2.02 15.44 -0.21
CA GLU A 208 2.87 16.55 0.24
C GLU A 208 2.95 16.65 1.76
N THR A 209 1.79 16.62 2.43
CA THR A 209 1.67 16.88 3.88
C THR A 209 1.70 15.61 4.71
N GLY A 210 1.42 14.45 4.11
CA GLY A 210 1.21 13.19 4.80
C GLY A 210 -0.24 13.03 5.27
N GLU A 211 -0.54 11.88 5.83
CA GLU A 211 -1.84 11.47 6.31
C GLU A 211 -1.79 11.17 7.81
N LYS A 212 -2.85 11.51 8.52
CA LYS A 212 -2.94 11.27 9.96
C LYS A 212 -3.06 9.79 10.27
N GLU A 213 -2.43 9.36 11.35
CA GLU A 213 -2.49 7.99 11.86
C GLU A 213 -3.35 7.91 13.11
N TYR A 214 -4.07 6.81 13.26
CA TYR A 214 -5.02 6.52 14.33
C TYR A 214 -4.70 5.18 14.98
N ASN A 215 -5.05 5.05 16.24
CA ASN A 215 -4.99 3.79 16.95
C ASN A 215 -6.31 3.03 16.75
N TYR A 216 -6.32 2.06 15.86
CA TYR A 216 -7.51 1.24 15.62
C TYR A 216 -7.14 -0.14 15.07
N ASP A 217 -8.15 -0.99 15.01
CA ASP A 217 -8.05 -2.32 14.43
C ASP A 217 -9.15 -2.57 13.41
N ILE A 218 -8.87 -3.46 12.44
CA ILE A 218 -9.88 -3.95 11.50
C ILE A 218 -10.24 -5.37 11.91
N VAL A 219 -11.49 -5.59 12.27
CA VAL A 219 -12.02 -6.86 12.72
C VAL A 219 -13.03 -7.38 11.70
N PHE A 220 -12.95 -8.66 11.39
CA PHE A 220 -13.95 -9.32 10.57
C PHE A 220 -14.84 -10.19 11.43
N THR A 221 -16.16 -9.94 11.41
CA THR A 221 -17.15 -10.77 12.06
C THR A 221 -17.87 -11.62 11.02
N ASN A 222 -18.03 -12.89 11.29
CA ASN A 222 -18.77 -13.80 10.42
C ASN A 222 -19.91 -14.43 11.20
N LYS A 223 -21.13 -14.03 10.88
CA LYS A 223 -22.35 -14.72 11.34
C LYS A 223 -22.71 -15.90 10.46
N ASN A 224 -21.97 -16.11 9.38
CA ASN A 224 -22.23 -17.16 8.43
C ASN A 224 -21.21 -18.30 8.61
N GLU A 225 -21.67 -19.40 9.23
CA GLU A 225 -20.83 -20.57 9.51
C GLU A 225 -20.33 -21.30 8.25
N LEU A 226 -20.87 -20.98 7.06
CA LEU A 226 -20.50 -21.60 5.80
C LEU A 226 -19.28 -20.97 5.14
N ILE A 227 -18.79 -19.85 5.66
CA ILE A 227 -17.68 -19.11 5.06
C ILE A 227 -16.37 -19.45 5.75
N ASN A 228 -15.35 -19.77 4.97
CA ASN A 228 -14.01 -20.02 5.48
C ASN A 228 -13.29 -18.69 5.74
N TYR A 229 -12.60 -18.61 6.88
CA TYR A 229 -11.87 -17.41 7.29
C TYR A 229 -10.58 -17.16 6.49
N ASN A 230 -10.15 -18.12 5.69
CA ASN A 230 -8.80 -18.20 5.09
C ASN A 230 -8.57 -17.27 3.91
N ARG A 231 -9.16 -16.04 3.84
CA ARG A 231 -8.84 -15.20 2.72
C ARG A 231 -8.71 -13.71 3.06
N ARG A 232 -8.27 -12.97 2.11
CA ARG A 232 -7.61 -11.67 2.18
C ARG A 232 -8.56 -10.55 2.58
N ILE A 233 -8.16 -9.75 3.56
CA ILE A 233 -8.67 -8.39 3.78
C ILE A 233 -7.50 -7.46 3.57
N THR A 234 -7.69 -6.46 2.74
CA THR A 234 -6.68 -5.46 2.42
C THR A 234 -7.31 -4.09 2.48
N GLY A 235 -6.78 -3.20 3.29
CA GLY A 235 -7.17 -1.80 3.31
C GLY A 235 -6.16 -0.93 2.56
N TYR A 236 -6.63 0.16 2.00
CA TYR A 236 -5.79 1.18 1.39
C TYR A 236 -6.21 2.54 1.94
N SER A 237 -5.23 3.33 2.37
CA SER A 237 -5.44 4.69 2.84
C SER A 237 -5.56 5.69 1.69
N LYS A 238 -5.85 6.94 2.02
CA LYS A 238 -6.06 8.01 1.04
C LYS A 238 -4.81 8.29 0.19
N ASP A 239 -3.62 8.12 0.74
CA ASP A 239 -2.38 8.23 -0.02
C ASP A 239 -2.04 6.98 -0.84
N GLY A 240 -2.90 5.96 -0.81
CA GLY A 240 -2.73 4.69 -1.51
C GLY A 240 -1.75 3.72 -0.81
N SER A 241 -1.40 3.96 0.45
CA SER A 241 -0.63 2.99 1.26
C SER A 241 -1.47 1.77 1.58
N LEU A 242 -0.82 0.61 1.58
CA LEU A 242 -1.43 -0.62 2.08
C LEU A 242 -1.53 -0.54 3.60
N ILE A 243 -2.73 -0.73 4.10
CA ILE A 243 -2.99 -0.95 5.52
C ILE A 243 -3.00 -2.46 5.72
N SER A 244 -1.92 -2.98 6.30
CA SER A 244 -1.94 -4.36 6.77
C SER A 244 -2.81 -4.43 8.01
N SER A 245 -3.89 -5.20 7.95
CA SER A 245 -4.55 -5.60 9.18
C SER A 245 -3.54 -6.35 10.03
N ASN A 246 -3.41 -6.01 11.30
CA ASN A 246 -2.58 -6.77 12.24
C ASN A 246 -3.03 -8.24 12.39
N SER A 247 -4.08 -8.62 11.69
CA SER A 247 -4.60 -9.96 11.54
C SER A 247 -3.75 -10.89 10.67
N ASP A 248 -2.65 -10.43 10.10
CA ASP A 248 -1.77 -11.32 9.31
C ASP A 248 -1.19 -12.48 10.14
N LYS A 249 -1.14 -12.33 11.47
CA LYS A 249 -0.86 -13.46 12.37
C LYS A 249 -2.10 -14.19 12.88
N THR A 250 -3.28 -13.64 12.65
CA THR A 250 -4.55 -14.19 13.10
C THR A 250 -5.58 -14.05 11.99
N SER A 251 -5.28 -14.59 10.82
CA SER A 251 -6.23 -14.72 9.72
C SER A 251 -7.53 -15.46 10.11
N PHE A 252 -7.72 -15.73 11.39
CA PHE A 252 -8.77 -16.53 11.97
C PHE A 252 -9.33 -15.84 13.22
N ALA A 253 -10.18 -14.83 13.02
CA ALA A 253 -11.04 -14.37 14.09
C ALA A 253 -12.07 -15.47 14.40
N THR A 254 -11.74 -16.34 15.33
CA THR A 254 -12.74 -17.16 15.99
C THR A 254 -13.47 -16.31 17.01
N LEU A 255 -14.67 -16.69 17.39
CA LEU A 255 -15.43 -16.02 18.47
C LEU A 255 -14.59 -15.89 19.77
N GLU A 256 -13.70 -16.86 20.03
CA GLU A 256 -12.75 -16.83 21.14
C GLU A 256 -11.63 -15.79 20.95
N TRP A 257 -11.22 -15.54 19.71
CA TRP A 257 -10.25 -14.52 19.41
C TRP A 257 -10.85 -13.13 19.58
N GLU A 258 -12.08 -12.91 19.14
CA GLU A 258 -12.83 -11.66 19.40
C GLU A 258 -12.92 -11.38 20.90
N LYS A 259 -13.26 -12.37 21.71
CA LYS A 259 -13.28 -12.24 23.18
C LYS A 259 -11.90 -11.95 23.77
N LYS A 260 -10.86 -12.59 23.27
CA LYS A 260 -9.46 -12.32 23.70
C LYS A 260 -8.95 -10.97 23.20
N PHE A 261 -9.44 -10.51 22.06
CA PHE A 261 -9.11 -9.20 21.50
C PHE A 261 -9.77 -8.09 22.33
N ASP A 262 -11.01 -8.26 22.73
CA ASP A 262 -11.71 -7.33 23.62
C ASP A 262 -11.02 -7.17 24.98
N ALA A 263 -10.35 -8.21 25.44
CA ALA A 263 -9.54 -8.19 26.68
C ALA A 263 -8.16 -7.56 26.50
N ARG A 264 -7.68 -7.31 25.26
CA ARG A 264 -6.37 -6.72 24.99
C ARG A 264 -6.56 -5.28 24.55
N ASP A 265 -6.08 -4.33 25.33
CA ASP A 265 -5.90 -2.95 24.89
C ASP A 265 -4.78 -2.85 23.86
N ASN A 266 -5.02 -3.37 22.66
CA ASN A 266 -4.09 -3.29 21.55
C ASN A 266 -4.13 -1.92 20.85
N SER A 267 -5.08 -1.07 21.18
CA SER A 267 -5.24 0.27 20.59
C SER A 267 -4.00 1.16 20.77
N LYS A 268 -3.18 0.89 21.79
CA LYS A 268 -1.95 1.66 22.04
C LYS A 268 -0.73 1.19 21.24
N LYS A 269 -0.78 0.02 20.59
CA LYS A 269 0.42 -0.58 19.97
C LYS A 269 0.58 -0.24 18.50
N TYR A 270 -0.50 0.03 17.77
CA TYR A 270 -0.45 0.15 16.32
C TYR A 270 -1.16 1.41 15.86
N LYS A 271 -0.39 2.30 15.24
CA LYS A 271 -0.93 3.44 14.52
C LYS A 271 -1.02 3.11 13.05
N ASN A 272 -2.18 3.33 12.47
CA ASN A 272 -2.43 3.16 11.05
C ASN A 272 -3.19 4.35 10.49
N LYS A 273 -2.99 4.63 9.21
CA LYS A 273 -3.87 5.53 8.44
C LYS A 273 -5.25 4.90 8.32
N LEU A 274 -6.30 5.70 8.26
CA LEU A 274 -7.65 5.15 8.03
C LEU A 274 -7.79 4.64 6.59
N PRO A 275 -8.50 3.51 6.39
CA PRO A 275 -8.79 3.07 5.04
C PRO A 275 -9.83 3.98 4.37
N VAL A 276 -9.69 4.14 3.08
CA VAL A 276 -10.71 4.71 2.20
C VAL A 276 -11.22 3.68 1.20
N HIS A 277 -10.47 2.60 1.02
CA HIS A 277 -10.84 1.45 0.23
C HIS A 277 -10.47 0.17 0.98
N ILE A 278 -11.39 -0.78 1.03
CA ILE A 278 -11.19 -2.10 1.63
C ILE A 278 -11.55 -3.16 0.58
N PHE A 279 -10.58 -4.02 0.28
CA PHE A 279 -10.81 -5.21 -0.51
C PHE A 279 -10.99 -6.40 0.42
N ILE A 280 -12.04 -7.18 0.20
CA ILE A 280 -12.26 -8.46 0.88
C ILE A 280 -12.39 -9.58 -0.13
N GLN A 281 -11.84 -10.73 0.21
CA GLN A 281 -12.04 -11.97 -0.51
C GLN A 281 -12.32 -13.08 0.50
N ARG A 282 -13.38 -13.82 0.30
CA ARG A 282 -13.81 -14.94 1.16
C ARG A 282 -14.15 -16.17 0.32
N SER A 283 -13.86 -17.34 0.85
CA SER A 283 -14.27 -18.61 0.25
C SER A 283 -15.27 -19.36 1.13
N THR A 284 -16.06 -20.22 0.52
CA THR A 284 -16.85 -21.24 1.23
C THR A 284 -15.93 -22.21 1.97
N LYS A 285 -16.45 -22.91 2.99
CA LYS A 285 -15.67 -23.89 3.77
C LYS A 285 -15.07 -25.00 2.92
N ASP A 286 -15.77 -25.40 1.87
CA ASP A 286 -15.30 -26.41 0.90
C ASP A 286 -14.32 -25.85 -0.15
N ASN A 287 -14.04 -24.54 -0.11
CA ASN A 287 -13.23 -23.82 -1.08
C ASN A 287 -13.70 -23.88 -2.56
N LYS A 288 -14.94 -24.33 -2.80
CA LYS A 288 -15.47 -24.43 -4.17
C LYS A 288 -15.96 -23.11 -4.73
N GLN A 289 -16.40 -22.22 -3.85
CA GLN A 289 -16.87 -20.89 -4.25
C GLN A 289 -16.18 -19.81 -3.43
N TRP A 290 -16.14 -18.60 -3.95
CA TRP A 290 -15.70 -17.42 -3.20
C TRP A 290 -16.53 -16.19 -3.58
N CYS A 291 -16.47 -15.20 -2.72
CA CYS A 291 -17.01 -13.89 -2.98
C CYS A 291 -15.96 -12.81 -2.74
N GLU A 292 -16.09 -11.72 -3.46
CA GLU A 292 -15.21 -10.55 -3.36
C GLU A 292 -16.02 -9.27 -3.30
N ALA A 293 -15.51 -8.30 -2.58
CA ALA A 293 -15.99 -6.93 -2.60
C ALA A 293 -14.84 -5.94 -2.63
N ASP A 294 -15.01 -4.91 -3.42
CA ASP A 294 -14.24 -3.66 -3.39
C ASP A 294 -15.12 -2.61 -2.73
N ILE A 295 -14.79 -2.29 -1.49
CA ILE A 295 -15.59 -1.43 -0.61
C ILE A 295 -14.90 -0.09 -0.52
N VAL A 296 -15.51 0.93 -1.07
CA VAL A 296 -15.02 2.30 -0.95
C VAL A 296 -15.80 2.98 0.17
N LEU A 297 -15.10 3.45 1.19
CA LEU A 297 -15.72 4.08 2.35
C LEU A 297 -16.23 5.49 2.02
N PRO A 298 -17.26 5.98 2.72
CA PRO A 298 -17.77 7.35 2.51
C PRO A 298 -16.68 8.41 2.65
N ASN A 299 -16.76 9.48 1.90
CA ASN A 299 -15.77 10.56 1.93
C ASN A 299 -15.62 11.20 3.31
N ASN A 300 -16.68 11.23 4.12
CA ASN A 300 -16.70 11.72 5.49
C ASN A 300 -16.35 10.62 6.53
N PHE A 301 -15.81 9.46 6.10
CA PHE A 301 -15.52 8.34 7.01
C PHE A 301 -14.57 8.75 8.14
N GLU A 302 -13.56 9.57 7.86
CA GLU A 302 -12.63 10.07 8.87
C GLU A 302 -13.35 10.91 9.94
N GLU A 303 -14.30 11.74 9.53
CA GLU A 303 -15.13 12.55 10.45
C GLU A 303 -16.00 11.64 11.34
N LEU A 304 -16.70 10.67 10.74
CA LEU A 304 -17.52 9.70 11.44
C LEU A 304 -16.71 8.89 12.46
N PHE A 305 -15.53 8.42 12.06
CA PHE A 305 -14.65 7.64 12.93
C PHE A 305 -14.10 8.45 14.12
N ASN A 306 -13.83 9.73 13.91
CA ASN A 306 -13.32 10.63 14.95
C ASN A 306 -14.40 11.22 15.83
N LYS A 307 -15.68 11.07 15.50
CA LYS A 307 -16.79 11.62 16.27
C LYS A 307 -16.79 11.05 17.70
N PRO A 308 -16.64 11.89 18.72
CA PRO A 308 -16.71 11.42 20.09
C PRO A 308 -18.14 10.97 20.45
N TYR A 309 -18.25 10.07 21.39
CA TYR A 309 -19.52 9.68 21.97
C TYR A 309 -19.44 9.62 23.50
N ILE A 310 -20.59 9.78 24.17
CA ILE A 310 -20.67 9.67 25.62
C ILE A 310 -20.95 8.20 25.98
N ASN A 311 -20.12 7.64 26.83
CA ASN A 311 -20.40 6.33 27.42
C ASN A 311 -21.60 6.45 28.38
N PRO A 312 -22.70 5.73 28.11
CA PRO A 312 -23.92 5.86 28.91
C PRO A 312 -23.77 5.34 30.35
N GLN A 313 -22.76 4.51 30.63
CA GLN A 313 -22.53 3.93 31.96
C GLN A 313 -21.62 4.79 32.82
N THR A 314 -20.62 5.43 32.23
CA THR A 314 -19.58 6.18 32.95
C THR A 314 -19.68 7.70 32.78
N GLY A 315 -20.40 8.18 31.77
CA GLY A 315 -20.45 9.59 31.40
C GLY A 315 -19.16 10.10 30.73
N SER A 316 -18.17 9.22 30.51
CA SER A 316 -16.91 9.60 29.89
C SER A 316 -17.03 9.79 28.37
N VAL A 317 -16.20 10.69 27.82
CA VAL A 317 -16.06 10.86 26.38
C VAL A 317 -15.16 9.76 25.84
N GLU A 318 -15.68 9.01 24.89
CA GLU A 318 -14.99 7.90 24.24
C GLU A 318 -14.93 8.10 22.72
N HIS A 319 -14.06 7.32 22.06
CA HIS A 319 -13.86 7.32 20.62
C HIS A 319 -13.96 5.91 20.04
N TYR A 320 -14.29 5.83 18.75
CA TYR A 320 -14.22 4.58 18.02
C TYR A 320 -12.75 4.15 17.85
N ASN A 321 -12.51 2.86 17.98
CA ASN A 321 -11.18 2.27 17.86
C ASN A 321 -11.16 0.97 17.03
N ARG A 322 -12.27 0.64 16.36
CA ARG A 322 -12.40 -0.53 15.51
C ARG A 322 -13.22 -0.22 14.28
N ILE A 323 -12.81 -0.83 13.16
CA ILE A 323 -13.61 -0.96 11.95
C ILE A 323 -14.01 -2.43 11.87
N VAL A 324 -15.31 -2.69 11.91
CA VAL A 324 -15.85 -4.06 11.92
C VAL A 324 -16.49 -4.33 10.57
N ILE A 325 -16.06 -5.40 9.92
CA ILE A 325 -16.58 -5.87 8.63
C ILE A 325 -17.35 -7.16 8.88
N GLY A 326 -18.60 -7.21 8.47
CA GLY A 326 -19.44 -8.41 8.61
C GLY A 326 -20.08 -8.78 7.29
N LEU A 327 -20.25 -10.09 7.05
CA LEU A 327 -21.09 -10.62 5.97
C LEU A 327 -22.36 -11.24 6.57
N GLU A 328 -23.48 -11.02 5.89
CA GLU A 328 -24.76 -11.64 6.25
C GLU A 328 -24.80 -13.12 5.88
N LYS A 329 -25.78 -13.80 6.44
CA LYS A 329 -26.12 -15.17 6.05
C LYS A 329 -26.50 -15.19 4.58
N GLU A 330 -26.06 -16.23 3.89
CA GLU A 330 -26.39 -16.43 2.49
C GLU A 330 -27.90 -16.53 2.29
N GLU A 331 -28.45 -15.64 1.46
CA GLU A 331 -29.78 -15.82 0.90
C GLU A 331 -29.66 -16.69 -0.34
N LYS A 332 -30.52 -17.70 -0.44
CA LYS A 332 -30.55 -18.60 -1.60
C LYS A 332 -30.79 -17.76 -2.87
N ASP A 333 -30.05 -18.12 -3.91
CA ASP A 333 -30.19 -17.60 -5.28
C ASP A 333 -29.74 -16.17 -5.56
N LEU A 334 -29.20 -15.44 -4.57
CA LEU A 334 -28.59 -14.14 -4.87
C LEU A 334 -27.18 -14.31 -5.43
N PRO A 335 -26.80 -13.52 -6.48
CA PRO A 335 -25.47 -13.55 -7.07
C PRO A 335 -24.40 -12.85 -6.21
N TYR A 336 -24.75 -12.42 -4.99
CA TYR A 336 -23.90 -11.73 -4.04
C TYR A 336 -24.32 -12.05 -2.60
N LEU A 337 -23.45 -11.72 -1.66
CA LEU A 337 -23.75 -11.64 -0.23
C LEU A 337 -23.82 -10.16 0.17
N PHE A 338 -24.72 -9.85 1.07
CA PHE A 338 -24.68 -8.55 1.74
C PHE A 338 -23.64 -8.54 2.85
N GLY A 339 -23.03 -7.39 3.05
CA GLY A 339 -22.15 -7.14 4.18
C GLY A 339 -22.33 -5.73 4.70
N TYR A 340 -21.74 -5.48 5.88
CA TYR A 340 -21.81 -4.21 6.57
C TYR A 340 -20.45 -3.78 7.07
N ILE A 341 -20.24 -2.47 7.11
CA ILE A 341 -19.15 -1.83 7.83
C ILE A 341 -19.74 -1.11 9.03
N TRP A 342 -19.18 -1.36 10.19
CA TRP A 342 -19.43 -0.61 11.40
C TRP A 342 -18.15 0.03 11.91
N ILE A 343 -18.29 1.13 12.63
CA ILE A 343 -17.29 1.62 13.56
C ILE A 343 -17.72 1.21 14.97
N SER A 344 -16.76 0.74 15.76
CA SER A 344 -17.02 0.25 17.11
C SER A 344 -16.05 0.86 18.10
N GLY A 345 -16.55 1.24 19.25
CA GLY A 345 -15.80 1.59 20.44
C GLY A 345 -16.10 0.60 21.55
N LEU A 346 -15.80 0.98 22.79
CA LEU A 346 -15.97 0.08 23.94
C LEU A 346 -17.43 -0.29 24.17
N ASN A 347 -18.35 0.70 24.11
CA ASN A 347 -19.76 0.53 24.44
C ASN A 347 -20.71 1.04 23.35
N LYS A 348 -20.19 1.35 22.18
CA LYS A 348 -20.99 1.86 21.06
C LYS A 348 -20.53 1.24 19.75
N GLN A 349 -21.50 0.88 18.93
CA GLN A 349 -21.29 0.43 17.56
C GLN A 349 -22.27 1.18 16.65
N GLU A 350 -21.75 1.65 15.50
CA GLU A 350 -22.53 2.42 14.53
C GLU A 350 -22.29 1.87 13.13
N GLN A 351 -23.37 1.56 12.40
CA GLN A 351 -23.29 1.10 11.03
C GLN A 351 -23.02 2.28 10.11
N ILE A 352 -21.97 2.16 9.31
CA ILE A 352 -21.56 3.19 8.37
C ILE A 352 -22.16 2.94 7.00
N MET A 353 -22.16 1.67 6.55
CA MET A 353 -22.64 1.33 5.22
C MET A 353 -22.97 -0.15 5.08
N ARG A 354 -23.73 -0.45 4.05
CA ARG A 354 -24.00 -1.79 3.52
C ARG A 354 -23.29 -1.97 2.19
N PHE A 355 -22.77 -3.16 1.89
CA PHE A 355 -22.11 -3.46 0.63
C PHE A 355 -22.51 -4.83 0.09
N ARG A 356 -22.17 -5.12 -1.17
CA ARG A 356 -22.34 -6.42 -1.80
C ARG A 356 -21.01 -7.09 -2.05
N ALA A 357 -20.89 -8.36 -1.69
CA ALA A 357 -19.77 -9.19 -2.05
C ALA A 357 -20.20 -10.11 -3.20
N ALA A 358 -19.66 -9.87 -4.39
CA ALA A 358 -20.02 -10.60 -5.60
C ALA A 358 -19.55 -12.04 -5.54
N LYS A 359 -20.44 -13.00 -5.82
CA LYS A 359 -20.09 -14.40 -5.93
C LYS A 359 -19.37 -14.66 -7.26
N PHE A 360 -18.33 -15.49 -7.20
CA PHE A 360 -17.60 -15.95 -8.37
C PHE A 360 -18.17 -17.27 -8.85
N ASP A 361 -18.58 -17.31 -10.12
CA ASP A 361 -18.99 -18.54 -10.78
C ASP A 361 -17.77 -19.29 -11.29
N THR A 362 -17.53 -20.48 -10.73
CA THR A 362 -16.41 -21.34 -11.08
C THR A 362 -16.52 -21.95 -12.47
N ILE A 363 -17.73 -22.07 -13.02
CA ILE A 363 -17.99 -22.63 -14.34
C ILE A 363 -17.68 -21.60 -15.42
N SER A 364 -18.31 -20.44 -15.35
CA SER A 364 -18.08 -19.35 -16.32
C SER A 364 -16.77 -18.59 -16.05
N ARG A 365 -16.14 -18.80 -14.90
CA ARG A 365 -14.95 -18.10 -14.42
C ARG A 365 -15.13 -16.57 -14.38
N LYS A 366 -16.31 -16.12 -13.99
CA LYS A 366 -16.67 -14.71 -13.91
C LYS A 366 -17.39 -14.40 -12.60
N PHE A 367 -17.34 -13.15 -12.20
CA PHE A 367 -18.22 -12.66 -11.14
C PHE A 367 -19.63 -12.50 -11.70
N LEU A 368 -20.62 -12.94 -10.92
CA LEU A 368 -22.04 -12.92 -11.31
C LEU A 368 -22.58 -11.48 -11.36
N VAL A 369 -21.98 -10.58 -10.58
CA VAL A 369 -22.27 -9.13 -10.55
C VAL A 369 -20.98 -8.33 -10.38
N SER A 370 -21.06 -7.00 -10.51
CA SER A 370 -19.92 -6.14 -10.22
C SER A 370 -19.47 -6.28 -8.76
N LYS A 371 -18.16 -6.29 -8.53
CA LYS A 371 -17.56 -6.24 -7.19
C LYS A 371 -17.75 -4.88 -6.50
N TYR A 372 -18.09 -3.87 -7.27
CA TYR A 372 -18.38 -2.53 -6.78
C TYR A 372 -19.87 -2.36 -6.55
N SER A 373 -20.23 -1.81 -5.41
CA SER A 373 -21.58 -1.33 -5.15
C SER A 373 -21.71 0.09 -5.70
N LEU A 374 -22.16 0.22 -6.94
CA LEU A 374 -22.38 1.51 -7.57
C LEU A 374 -23.82 1.99 -7.32
N PRO A 375 -24.06 3.30 -7.26
CA PRO A 375 -25.41 3.85 -7.16
C PRO A 375 -26.32 3.33 -8.27
N LYS A 376 -27.60 3.11 -7.94
CA LYS A 376 -28.59 2.69 -8.93
C LYS A 376 -28.66 3.69 -10.08
N GLY A 377 -28.55 3.21 -11.32
CA GLY A 377 -28.58 4.06 -12.50
C GLY A 377 -27.27 4.83 -12.78
N PHE A 378 -26.19 4.52 -12.06
CA PHE A 378 -24.90 5.13 -12.33
C PHE A 378 -24.41 4.81 -13.75
N ILE A 379 -24.06 5.86 -14.48
CA ILE A 379 -23.47 5.76 -15.82
C ILE A 379 -22.04 6.28 -15.73
N PHE A 380 -21.08 5.48 -16.18
CA PHE A 380 -19.67 5.91 -16.22
C PHE A 380 -19.52 7.12 -17.13
N PRO A 381 -18.86 8.19 -16.67
CA PRO A 381 -18.57 9.34 -17.49
C PRO A 381 -17.63 8.95 -18.63
N LYS A 382 -17.78 9.59 -19.78
CA LYS A 382 -16.84 9.42 -20.90
C LYS A 382 -15.50 10.06 -20.51
N TRP A 383 -14.41 9.28 -20.68
CA TRP A 383 -13.07 9.80 -20.48
C TRP A 383 -12.65 10.72 -21.62
N GLU A 384 -12.05 11.86 -21.30
CA GLU A 384 -11.51 12.80 -22.28
C GLU A 384 -10.01 13.04 -21.99
N LYS A 385 -9.16 12.70 -22.97
CA LYS A 385 -7.72 12.92 -22.87
C LYS A 385 -7.36 14.39 -22.74
N GLY A 386 -6.37 14.70 -21.90
CA GLY A 386 -5.87 16.07 -21.72
C GLY A 386 -6.71 16.94 -20.80
N LYS A 387 -7.85 16.44 -20.30
CA LYS A 387 -8.55 17.05 -19.17
C LYS A 387 -8.08 16.45 -17.87
N GLU A 388 -8.29 17.17 -16.77
CA GLU A 388 -8.11 16.58 -15.45
C GLU A 388 -8.95 15.31 -15.33
N PRO A 389 -8.49 14.31 -14.54
CA PRO A 389 -9.27 13.11 -14.32
C PRO A 389 -10.68 13.49 -13.86
N LEU A 390 -11.69 12.92 -14.52
CA LEU A 390 -13.06 13.10 -14.08
C LEU A 390 -13.16 12.59 -12.65
N SER A 391 -13.54 13.45 -11.72
CA SER A 391 -13.70 13.08 -10.33
C SER A 391 -14.91 13.79 -9.74
N LYS A 392 -15.64 13.08 -8.88
CA LYS A 392 -16.74 13.62 -8.08
C LYS A 392 -16.58 13.13 -6.64
N PRO A 393 -15.62 13.66 -5.90
CA PRO A 393 -15.29 13.18 -4.56
C PRO A 393 -16.39 13.46 -3.52
N ASP A 394 -17.35 14.29 -3.85
CA ASP A 394 -18.52 14.67 -3.08
C ASP A 394 -19.75 13.75 -3.29
N VAL A 395 -19.67 12.80 -4.23
CA VAL A 395 -20.75 11.86 -4.48
C VAL A 395 -20.72 10.72 -3.48
N GLU A 396 -21.77 10.60 -2.68
CA GLU A 396 -22.03 9.42 -1.87
C GLU A 396 -22.54 8.28 -2.75
N PHE A 397 -21.77 7.21 -2.88
CA PHE A 397 -22.14 6.13 -3.79
C PHE A 397 -22.51 4.81 -3.13
N TRP A 398 -22.69 4.80 -1.81
CA TRP A 398 -23.00 3.61 -1.05
C TRP A 398 -24.41 3.54 -0.51
N GLN A 399 -25.27 4.45 -0.89
CA GLN A 399 -26.66 4.38 -0.45
C GLN A 399 -27.43 3.36 -1.30
N GLU A 400 -27.52 2.13 -0.81
CA GLU A 400 -28.66 1.28 -1.18
C GLU A 400 -29.88 1.80 -0.41
N GLN A 401 -30.80 2.40 -1.14
CA GLN A 401 -32.16 2.63 -0.64
C GLN A 401 -32.92 1.30 -0.66
#